data_fb267a2019e3f9a9f3ef6c90c8c79980
#
_entry.id   fb267a2019e3f9a9f3ef6c90c8c79980
#
_cell.length_a   1.000
_cell.length_b   1.000
_cell.length_c   1.000
_cell.angle_alpha   90.00
_cell.angle_beta   90.00
_cell.angle_gamma   90.00
#
_symmetry.space_group_name_H-M   'P 1'
#
loop_
_entity.id
_entity.type
_entity.pdbx_description
1 polymer ?
#
loop_
_entity_poly.entity_id
_entity_poly.type
_entity_poly.pdbx_seq_one_letter_code
_entity_poly.pdbx_strand_id
1 'polypeptide(L)'
;MKESYFMGIDTGTNSSKGVLINSHGEIIAEHTTEHAMTNPAPGHYEHDADKDWWGDLCIISNALIEKSKVSPSDIKAIGTSALGADCLPVDDQCRPLRKAILYGIDARATDEIEIGRAHV
;
A
#
# COMPACT_ATOMS: atom_id res chain seq x y z
N MET A 1 18.36 -24.73 -14.88
CA MET A 1 18.43 -23.66 -13.86
C MET A 1 17.03 -23.26 -13.46
N LYS A 2 16.81 -23.05 -12.18
CA LYS A 2 15.54 -22.52 -11.72
C LYS A 2 15.37 -21.07 -12.15
N GLU A 3 14.18 -20.71 -12.59
CA GLU A 3 13.80 -19.35 -12.89
C GLU A 3 13.71 -18.53 -11.59
N SER A 4 14.07 -17.26 -11.66
CA SER A 4 13.87 -16.31 -10.57
C SER A 4 12.69 -15.41 -10.88
N TYR A 5 11.89 -15.14 -9.87
CA TYR A 5 10.70 -14.29 -9.99
C TYR A 5 10.79 -13.12 -9.04
N PHE A 6 10.08 -12.07 -9.38
CA PHE A 6 10.07 -10.81 -8.64
C PHE A 6 8.63 -10.32 -8.55
N MET A 7 8.26 -9.81 -7.38
CA MET A 7 6.90 -9.34 -7.12
C MET A 7 6.92 -7.82 -6.93
N GLY A 8 6.02 -7.12 -7.60
CA GLY A 8 5.80 -5.70 -7.40
C GLY A 8 4.39 -5.46 -6.90
N ILE A 9 4.23 -4.64 -5.87
CA ILE A 9 2.91 -4.30 -5.30
C ILE A 9 2.80 -2.80 -5.14
N ASP A 10 1.75 -2.23 -5.72
CA ASP A 10 1.43 -0.81 -5.62
C ASP A 10 0.16 -0.64 -4.78
N THR A 11 0.27 0.10 -3.68
CA THR A 11 -0.86 0.39 -2.79
C THR A 11 -1.36 1.80 -3.07
N GLY A 12 -2.51 1.87 -3.73
CA GLY A 12 -3.12 3.13 -4.14
C GLY A 12 -4.24 3.60 -3.22
N THR A 13 -4.96 4.63 -3.66
CA THR A 13 -6.03 5.26 -2.89
C THR A 13 -7.26 4.37 -2.75
N ASN A 14 -7.66 3.70 -3.82
CA ASN A 14 -8.88 2.89 -3.87
C ASN A 14 -8.65 1.42 -4.19
N SER A 15 -7.42 1.06 -4.47
CA SER A 15 -7.05 -0.32 -4.80
C SER A 15 -5.55 -0.52 -4.64
N SER A 16 -5.19 -1.78 -4.48
CA SER A 16 -3.80 -2.22 -4.56
C SER A 16 -3.66 -3.18 -5.73
N LYS A 17 -2.52 -3.11 -6.41
CA LYS A 17 -2.23 -3.95 -7.60
C LYS A 17 -0.90 -4.64 -7.42
N GLY A 18 -0.82 -5.87 -7.87
CA GLY A 18 0.42 -6.62 -7.86
C GLY A 18 0.69 -7.32 -9.18
N VAL A 19 1.97 -7.48 -9.46
CA VAL A 19 2.46 -8.27 -10.59
C VAL A 19 3.53 -9.22 -10.13
N LEU A 20 3.60 -10.38 -10.76
CA LEU A 20 4.72 -11.30 -10.65
C LEU A 20 5.38 -11.37 -12.01
N ILE A 21 6.68 -11.10 -12.06
CA ILE A 21 7.47 -11.16 -13.29
C ILE A 21 8.59 -12.18 -13.18
N ASN A 22 9.05 -12.68 -14.32
CA ASN A 22 10.27 -13.49 -14.38
C ASN A 22 11.52 -12.61 -14.56
N SER A 23 12.68 -13.23 -14.65
CA SER A 23 13.96 -12.53 -14.85
C SER A 23 14.08 -11.82 -16.20
N HIS A 24 13.21 -12.12 -17.14
CA HIS A 24 13.16 -11.45 -18.46
C HIS A 24 12.17 -10.27 -18.49
N GLY A 25 11.51 -9.98 -17.38
CA GLY A 25 10.53 -8.91 -17.30
C GLY A 25 9.14 -9.27 -17.83
N GLU A 26 8.90 -10.55 -18.11
CA GLU A 26 7.59 -11.01 -18.57
C GLU A 26 6.63 -11.12 -17.39
N ILE A 27 5.40 -10.62 -17.56
CA ILE A 27 4.36 -10.69 -16.54
C ILE A 27 3.79 -12.13 -16.53
N ILE A 28 3.95 -12.80 -15.40
CA ILE A 28 3.48 -14.17 -15.19
C ILE A 28 2.08 -14.18 -14.56
N ALA A 29 1.79 -13.26 -13.67
CA ALA A 29 0.48 -13.11 -13.03
C ALA A 29 0.25 -11.67 -12.58
N GLU A 30 -1.02 -11.29 -12.52
CA GLU A 30 -1.48 -9.99 -12.02
C GLU A 30 -2.66 -10.21 -11.09
N HIS A 31 -2.79 -9.31 -10.11
CA HIS A 31 -3.96 -9.28 -9.24
C HIS A 31 -4.21 -7.86 -8.75
N THR A 32 -5.47 -7.49 -8.66
CA THR A 32 -5.92 -6.22 -8.08
C THR A 32 -6.92 -6.51 -6.98
N THR A 33 -6.81 -5.84 -5.85
CA THR A 33 -7.83 -5.84 -4.80
C THR A 33 -8.28 -4.42 -4.52
N GLU A 34 -9.57 -4.26 -4.31
CA GLU A 34 -10.17 -2.95 -4.02
C GLU A 34 -10.22 -2.72 -2.51
N HIS A 35 -10.06 -1.47 -2.13
CA HIS A 35 -10.32 -0.97 -0.79
C HIS A 35 -10.93 0.43 -0.88
N ALA A 36 -11.42 0.95 0.23
CA ALA A 36 -12.04 2.26 0.25
C ALA A 36 -11.42 3.14 1.32
N MET A 37 -11.34 4.45 1.02
CA MET A 37 -11.06 5.44 2.05
C MET A 37 -12.22 5.51 3.01
N THR A 38 -11.95 5.76 4.29
CA THR A 38 -12.97 6.18 5.24
C THR A 38 -12.98 7.70 5.34
N ASN A 39 -14.18 8.26 5.50
CA ASN A 39 -14.39 9.70 5.66
C ASN A 39 -15.18 9.95 6.96
N PRO A 40 -14.50 9.91 8.13
CA PRO A 40 -15.19 9.99 9.42
C PRO A 40 -15.75 11.37 9.75
N ALA A 41 -15.26 12.42 9.08
CA ALA A 41 -15.73 13.78 9.23
C ALA A 41 -15.41 14.57 7.95
N PRO A 42 -16.06 15.73 7.70
CA PRO A 42 -15.72 16.55 6.53
C PRO A 42 -14.22 16.86 6.46
N GLY A 43 -13.62 16.59 5.31
CA GLY A 43 -12.19 16.81 5.07
C GLY A 43 -11.25 15.75 5.67
N HIS A 44 -11.78 14.77 6.38
CA HIS A 44 -10.99 13.67 6.96
C HIS A 44 -11.05 12.46 6.03
N TYR A 45 -9.89 12.01 5.54
CA TYR A 45 -9.79 10.83 4.68
C TYR A 45 -8.69 9.92 5.21
N GLU A 46 -9.04 8.65 5.44
CA GLU A 46 -8.20 7.71 6.17
C GLU A 46 -8.17 6.34 5.53
N HIS A 47 -7.05 5.62 5.74
CA HIS A 47 -6.93 4.19 5.48
C HIS A 47 -6.66 3.43 6.77
N ASP A 48 -7.16 2.20 6.84
CA ASP A 48 -6.76 1.23 7.84
C ASP A 48 -5.48 0.53 7.37
N ALA A 49 -4.34 0.84 7.98
CA ALA A 49 -3.06 0.32 7.53
C ALA A 49 -2.95 -1.21 7.62
N ASP A 50 -3.52 -1.82 8.66
CA ASP A 50 -3.50 -3.26 8.81
C ASP A 50 -4.36 -3.96 7.76
N LYS A 51 -5.54 -3.42 7.48
CA LYS A 51 -6.48 -4.00 6.53
C LYS A 51 -6.16 -3.64 5.08
N ASP A 52 -5.96 -2.34 4.80
CA ASP A 52 -5.88 -1.83 3.43
C ASP A 52 -4.46 -1.89 2.86
N TRP A 53 -3.44 -1.85 3.71
CA TRP A 53 -2.05 -1.89 3.27
C TRP A 53 -1.45 -3.29 3.44
N TRP A 54 -1.29 -3.73 4.68
CA TRP A 54 -0.76 -5.06 4.95
C TRP A 54 -1.69 -6.16 4.48
N GLY A 55 -2.99 -6.02 4.74
CA GLY A 55 -4.00 -6.98 4.28
C GLY A 55 -4.02 -7.15 2.78
N ASP A 56 -3.95 -6.04 2.03
CA ASP A 56 -3.88 -6.07 0.57
C ASP A 56 -2.61 -6.74 0.07
N LEU A 57 -1.47 -6.46 0.70
CA LEU A 57 -0.20 -7.11 0.37
C LEU A 57 -0.32 -8.63 0.52
N CYS A 58 -0.92 -9.10 1.60
CA CYS A 58 -1.13 -10.53 1.84
C CYS A 58 -2.08 -11.14 0.81
N ILE A 59 -3.20 -10.48 0.51
CA ILE A 59 -4.18 -10.95 -0.49
C ILE A 59 -3.52 -11.06 -1.86
N ILE A 60 -2.82 -10.02 -2.27
CA ILE A 60 -2.18 -9.97 -3.59
C ILE A 60 -1.08 -11.00 -3.70
N SER A 61 -0.21 -11.12 -2.70
CA SER A 61 0.88 -12.09 -2.70
C SER A 61 0.35 -13.51 -2.84
N ASN A 62 -0.66 -13.86 -2.07
CA ASN A 62 -1.28 -15.18 -2.13
C ASN A 62 -1.94 -15.43 -3.48
N ALA A 63 -2.64 -14.44 -4.04
CA ALA A 63 -3.28 -14.57 -5.35
C ALA A 63 -2.25 -14.75 -6.48
N LEU A 64 -1.15 -14.01 -6.45
CA LEU A 64 -0.10 -14.13 -7.46
C LEU A 64 0.58 -15.51 -7.41
N ILE A 65 0.84 -16.03 -6.22
CA ILE A 65 1.41 -17.36 -6.03
C ILE A 65 0.43 -18.44 -6.54
N GLU A 66 -0.84 -18.32 -6.19
CA GLU A 66 -1.86 -19.28 -6.61
C GLU A 66 -2.06 -19.27 -8.13
N LYS A 67 -2.17 -18.10 -8.75
CA LYS A 67 -2.37 -17.97 -10.20
C LYS A 67 -1.17 -18.45 -11.00
N SER A 68 0.03 -18.14 -10.54
CA SER A 68 1.26 -18.45 -11.27
C SER A 68 1.73 -19.88 -11.07
N LYS A 69 1.36 -20.53 -9.97
CA LYS A 69 1.91 -21.81 -9.53
C LYS A 69 3.41 -21.79 -9.25
N VAL A 70 3.99 -20.60 -9.13
CA VAL A 70 5.40 -20.43 -8.80
C VAL A 70 5.63 -20.78 -7.33
N SER A 71 6.75 -21.48 -7.05
CA SER A 71 7.14 -21.73 -5.68
C SER A 71 7.53 -20.41 -4.98
N PRO A 72 7.03 -20.13 -3.77
CA PRO A 72 7.44 -18.95 -3.03
C PRO A 72 8.97 -18.81 -2.87
N SER A 73 9.68 -19.92 -2.79
CA SER A 73 11.14 -19.91 -2.67
C SER A 73 11.86 -19.40 -3.92
N ASP A 74 11.17 -19.35 -5.05
CA ASP A 74 11.72 -18.83 -6.31
C ASP A 74 11.43 -17.33 -6.51
N ILE A 75 10.64 -16.72 -5.62
CA ILE A 75 10.43 -15.28 -5.59
C ILE A 75 11.57 -14.66 -4.79
N LYS A 76 12.44 -13.93 -5.47
CA LYS A 76 13.71 -13.47 -4.91
C LYS A 76 13.66 -12.08 -4.29
N ALA A 77 12.68 -11.28 -4.68
CA ALA A 77 12.50 -9.94 -4.13
C ALA A 77 11.07 -9.46 -4.29
N ILE A 78 10.67 -8.56 -3.39
CA ILE A 78 9.41 -7.84 -3.44
C ILE A 78 9.74 -6.35 -3.43
N GLY A 79 9.23 -5.62 -4.43
CA GLY A 79 9.28 -4.17 -4.45
C GLY A 79 7.90 -3.60 -4.20
N THR A 80 7.83 -2.48 -3.52
CA THR A 80 6.57 -1.82 -3.22
C THR A 80 6.58 -0.36 -3.63
N SER A 81 5.42 0.13 -4.09
CA SER A 81 5.13 1.54 -4.21
C SER A 81 3.81 1.83 -3.50
N ALA A 82 3.61 3.06 -3.11
CA ALA A 82 2.43 3.45 -2.33
C ALA A 82 2.19 4.96 -2.41
N LEU A 83 1.11 5.41 -1.78
CA LEU A 83 0.86 6.83 -1.54
C LEU A 83 2.02 7.42 -0.74
N GLY A 84 2.56 8.53 -1.23
CA GLY A 84 3.64 9.24 -0.55
C GLY A 84 3.12 10.11 0.58
N ALA A 85 3.93 10.26 1.63
CA ALA A 85 3.71 11.21 2.72
C ALA A 85 2.40 11.05 3.52
N ASP A 86 1.77 9.89 3.51
CA ASP A 86 0.69 9.58 4.43
C ASP A 86 1.20 9.59 5.88
N CYS A 87 0.36 10.03 6.81
CA CYS A 87 0.74 10.10 8.21
C CYS A 87 0.13 8.91 8.98
N LEU A 88 0.99 8.04 9.49
CA LEU A 88 0.58 6.91 10.33
C LEU A 88 1.44 6.87 11.60
N PRO A 89 0.92 7.33 12.76
CA PRO A 89 1.64 7.14 14.01
C PRO A 89 1.60 5.68 14.44
N VAL A 90 2.74 5.20 14.90
CA VAL A 90 2.90 3.81 15.35
C VAL A 90 3.57 3.79 16.72
N ASP A 91 3.41 2.69 17.45
CA ASP A 91 4.14 2.46 18.70
C ASP A 91 5.57 1.91 18.43
N ASP A 92 6.30 1.59 19.48
CA ASP A 92 7.65 1.06 19.40
C ASP A 92 7.73 -0.36 18.82
N GLN A 93 6.61 -1.03 18.64
CA GLN A 93 6.48 -2.31 17.96
C GLN A 93 5.92 -2.20 16.55
N CYS A 94 5.90 -0.97 15.99
CA CYS A 94 5.35 -0.66 14.67
C CYS A 94 3.85 -0.96 14.52
N ARG A 95 3.10 -0.96 15.62
CA ARG A 95 1.64 -1.14 15.55
C ARG A 95 0.97 0.20 15.36
N PRO A 96 0.02 0.31 14.39
CA PRO A 96 -0.72 1.55 14.19
C PRO A 96 -1.48 1.99 15.45
N LEU A 97 -1.34 3.25 15.82
CA LEU A 97 -2.07 3.86 16.94
C LEU A 97 -3.42 4.42 16.50
N ARG A 98 -3.63 4.58 15.20
CA ARG A 98 -4.85 5.06 14.58
C ARG A 98 -4.82 4.74 13.08
N LYS A 99 -5.90 5.06 12.37
CA LYS A 99 -5.91 5.01 10.91
C LYS A 99 -4.97 6.06 10.31
N ALA A 100 -4.42 5.75 9.15
CA ALA A 100 -3.52 6.65 8.42
C ALA A 100 -4.29 7.84 7.85
N ILE A 101 -3.69 9.03 7.94
CA ILE A 101 -4.19 10.26 7.35
C ILE A 101 -3.61 10.38 5.94
N LEU A 102 -4.46 10.51 4.93
CA LEU A 102 -4.05 10.42 3.54
C LEU A 102 -3.52 11.73 2.99
N TYR A 103 -2.31 11.68 2.44
CA TYR A 103 -1.67 12.80 1.79
C TYR A 103 -2.44 13.26 0.53
N GLY A 104 -2.57 14.57 0.37
CA GLY A 104 -3.15 15.19 -0.82
C GLY A 104 -4.68 15.11 -0.91
N ILE A 105 -5.33 14.39 -0.01
CA ILE A 105 -6.78 14.20 0.02
C ILE A 105 -7.36 14.75 1.32
N ASP A 106 -6.76 14.38 2.45
CA ASP A 106 -7.19 14.86 3.77
C ASP A 106 -6.87 16.36 3.92
N ALA A 107 -7.80 17.10 4.45
CA ALA A 107 -7.71 18.56 4.60
C ALA A 107 -7.91 19.01 6.07
N ARG A 108 -7.75 18.10 7.04
CA ARG A 108 -7.99 18.42 8.46
C ARG A 108 -7.05 19.45 9.06
N ALA A 109 -5.85 19.59 8.50
CA ALA A 109 -4.80 20.49 9.01
C ALA A 109 -4.83 21.89 8.38
N THR A 110 -5.96 22.31 7.80
CA THR A 110 -6.07 23.60 7.12
C THR A 110 -5.75 24.77 8.03
N ASP A 111 -6.27 24.76 9.26
CA ASP A 111 -6.03 25.86 10.23
C ASP A 111 -4.57 25.91 10.66
N GLU A 112 -3.96 24.77 10.90
CA GLU A 112 -2.53 24.68 11.25
C GLU A 112 -1.62 25.16 10.11
N ILE A 113 -1.99 24.86 8.87
CA ILE A 113 -1.28 25.33 7.69
C ILE A 113 -1.35 26.86 7.60
N GLU A 114 -2.51 27.46 7.83
CA GLU A 114 -2.67 28.92 7.81
C GLU A 114 -1.85 29.58 8.93
N ILE A 115 -1.84 29.03 10.14
CA ILE A 115 -0.98 29.50 11.24
C ILE A 115 0.49 29.43 10.82
N GLY A 116 0.94 28.33 10.21
CA GLY A 116 2.30 28.17 9.74
C GLY A 116 2.69 29.22 8.70
N ARG A 117 1.81 29.55 7.77
CA ARG A 117 2.04 30.58 6.76
C ARG A 117 2.18 31.98 7.37
N ALA A 118 1.45 32.28 8.44
CA ALA A 118 1.51 33.57 9.11
C ALA A 118 2.84 33.82 9.82
N HIS A 119 3.64 32.81 10.08
CA HIS A 119 4.91 32.84 10.80
C HIS A 119 6.16 32.68 9.91
N VAL A 120 5.97 32.60 8.61
CA VAL A 120 7.08 32.45 7.65
C VAL A 120 7.61 33.80 7.18
#